data_f3cb96c36e27487b09f969d5fa8311ad
#
_entry.id   f3cb96c36e27487b09f969d5fa8311ad
#
_cell.length_a   1.000
_cell.length_b   1.000
_cell.length_c   1.000
_cell.angle_alpha   90.00
_cell.angle_beta   90.00
_cell.angle_gamma   90.00
#
_symmetry.space_group_name_H-M   'P 1'
#
loop_
_entity.id
_entity.type
_entity.pdbx_description
1 polymer ?
#
loop_
_entity_poly.entity_id
_entity_poly.type
_entity_poly.pdbx_seq_one_letter_code
_entity_poly.pdbx_strand_id
1 'polypeptide(L)'
;MILADIYIPAVDANYDFMLDENVPTVQVMEEISEMISKKVKEKKPMQIMDFVLYSMDTGTLLDHNLSLYANGIHDGSRMIFV
;
A
#
# COMPACT_ATOMS: atom_id res chain seq x y z
N MET A 1 2.53 -4.73 13.83
CA MET A 1 2.93 -4.86 12.41
C MET A 1 2.20 -6.03 11.78
N ILE A 2 1.74 -5.84 10.57
CA ILE A 2 1.09 -6.90 9.79
C ILE A 2 1.87 -7.13 8.51
N LEU A 3 1.78 -8.35 7.98
CA LEU A 3 2.33 -8.68 6.67
C LEU A 3 1.19 -8.60 5.65
N ALA A 4 1.38 -7.83 4.59
CA ALA A 4 0.38 -7.65 3.54
C ALA A 4 1.01 -7.90 2.17
N ASP A 5 0.25 -8.55 1.28
CA ASP A 5 0.63 -8.78 -0.10
C ASP A 5 0.04 -7.65 -0.94
N ILE A 6 0.90 -6.88 -1.61
CA ILE A 6 0.47 -5.72 -2.39
C ILE A 6 0.93 -5.87 -3.84
N TYR A 7 -0.03 -5.90 -4.76
CA TYR A 7 0.24 -5.85 -6.19
C TYR A 7 0.33 -4.41 -6.65
N ILE A 8 1.36 -4.11 -7.44
CA ILE A 8 1.63 -2.76 -7.93
C ILE A 8 1.72 -2.82 -9.44
N PRO A 9 0.63 -2.50 -10.16
CA PRO A 9 0.60 -2.56 -11.62
C PRO A 9 1.66 -1.70 -12.31
N ALA A 10 2.03 -0.56 -11.72
CA ALA A 10 3.02 0.35 -12.31
C ALA A 10 4.38 -0.33 -12.53
N VAL A 11 4.71 -1.34 -11.73
CA VAL A 11 5.95 -2.11 -11.85
C VAL A 11 5.69 -3.58 -12.14
N ASP A 12 4.43 -3.95 -12.33
CA ASP A 12 3.97 -5.31 -12.63
C ASP A 12 4.56 -6.35 -11.67
N ALA A 13 4.43 -6.10 -10.40
CA ALA A 13 5.01 -6.97 -9.38
C ALA A 13 4.19 -6.97 -8.09
N ASN A 14 4.25 -8.10 -7.38
CA ASN A 14 3.72 -8.24 -6.03
C ASN A 14 4.87 -8.17 -5.03
N TYR A 15 4.62 -7.51 -3.91
CA TYR A 15 5.57 -7.46 -2.81
C TYR A 15 4.86 -7.73 -1.49
N ASP A 16 5.57 -8.37 -0.57
CA ASP A 16 5.13 -8.51 0.81
C ASP A 16 5.72 -7.37 1.62
N PHE A 17 4.84 -6.62 2.29
CA PHE A 17 5.26 -5.50 3.12
C PHE A 17 4.90 -5.75 4.57
N MET A 18 5.83 -5.42 5.47
CA MET A 18 5.52 -5.32 6.90
C MET A 18 5.07 -3.89 7.16
N LEU A 19 3.81 -3.75 7.57
CA LEU A 19 3.17 -2.44 7.71
C LEU A 19 2.63 -2.24 9.12
N ASP A 20 2.66 -0.99 9.59
CA ASP A 20 2.04 -0.62 10.85
C ASP A 20 0.54 -0.38 10.62
N GLU A 21 -0.30 -1.25 11.17
CA GLU A 21 -1.74 -1.17 11.02
C GLU A 21 -2.40 -0.04 11.79
N ASN A 22 -1.65 0.65 12.65
CA ASN A 22 -2.19 1.69 13.53
C ASN A 22 -1.94 3.12 13.06
N VAL A 23 -1.10 3.31 12.03
CA VAL A 23 -0.87 4.64 11.46
C VAL A 23 -1.85 4.92 10.32
N PRO A 24 -2.10 6.20 9.96
CA PRO A 24 -2.99 6.52 8.84
C PRO A 24 -2.52 5.86 7.54
N THR A 25 -3.47 5.39 6.74
CA THR A 25 -3.19 4.70 5.48
C THR A 25 -2.34 5.55 4.54
N VAL A 26 -2.51 6.88 4.52
CA VAL A 26 -1.68 7.75 3.70
C VAL A 26 -0.20 7.62 4.04
N GLN A 27 0.14 7.44 5.31
CA GLN A 27 1.53 7.24 5.74
C GLN A 27 2.08 5.91 5.23
N VAL A 28 1.25 4.86 5.25
CA VAL A 28 1.61 3.56 4.69
C VAL A 28 1.88 3.69 3.18
N MET A 29 1.06 4.46 2.47
CA MET A 29 1.24 4.68 1.04
C MET A 29 2.56 5.39 0.74
N GLU A 30 2.96 6.34 1.58
CA GLU A 30 4.27 7.00 1.46
C GLU A 30 5.42 6.00 1.60
N GLU A 31 5.34 5.12 2.57
CA GLU A 31 6.34 4.07 2.79
C GLU A 31 6.44 3.11 1.60
N ILE A 32 5.30 2.69 1.07
CA ILE A 32 5.25 1.82 -0.12
C ILE A 32 5.91 2.53 -1.31
N SER A 33 5.57 3.80 -1.53
CA SER A 33 6.13 4.58 -2.65
C SER A 33 7.64 4.71 -2.55
N GLU A 34 8.17 4.95 -1.36
CA GLU A 34 9.61 5.03 -1.13
C GLU A 34 10.32 3.71 -1.43
N MET A 35 9.75 2.61 -0.96
CA MET A 35 10.34 1.29 -1.17
C MET A 35 10.37 0.93 -2.65
N ILE A 36 9.31 1.23 -3.38
CA ILE A 36 9.23 0.95 -4.81
C ILE A 36 10.22 1.83 -5.59
N SER A 37 10.32 3.10 -5.26
CA SER A 37 11.27 4.02 -5.90
C SER A 37 12.70 3.51 -5.79
N LYS A 38 13.07 2.95 -4.65
CA LYS A 38 14.38 2.36 -4.43
C LYS A 38 14.60 1.10 -5.26
N LYS A 39 13.56 0.25 -5.37
CA LYS A 39 13.66 -1.03 -6.09
C LYS A 39 13.75 -0.85 -7.59
N VAL A 40 13.01 0.10 -8.16
CA VAL A 40 12.97 0.32 -9.61
C VAL A 40 13.97 1.37 -10.09
N LYS A 41 14.71 2.01 -9.19
CA LYS A 41 15.71 3.04 -9.47
C LYS A 41 15.16 4.15 -10.37
N GLU A 42 13.92 4.50 -10.19
CA GLU A 42 13.28 5.56 -10.96
C GLU A 42 13.85 6.92 -10.57
N LYS A 43 14.03 7.80 -11.57
CA LYS A 43 14.54 9.15 -11.35
C LYS A 43 13.50 10.09 -10.76
N LYS A 44 12.21 9.75 -10.87
CA LYS A 44 11.11 10.55 -10.33
C LYS A 44 10.44 9.77 -9.21
N PRO A 45 10.28 10.38 -8.02
CA PRO A 45 9.51 9.73 -6.97
C PRO A 45 8.05 9.57 -7.42
N MET A 46 7.44 8.45 -7.03
CA MET A 46 6.03 8.23 -7.28
C MET A 46 5.22 9.23 -6.46
N GLN A 47 4.26 9.89 -7.11
CA GLN A 47 3.37 10.82 -6.43
C GLN A 47 2.24 10.03 -5.79
N ILE A 48 2.24 9.94 -4.46
CA ILE A 48 1.23 9.14 -3.76
C ILE A 48 -0.19 9.63 -4.01
N MET A 49 -0.36 10.92 -4.34
CA MET A 49 -1.68 11.48 -4.66
C MET A 49 -2.28 10.92 -5.94
N ASP A 50 -1.45 10.33 -6.81
CA ASP A 50 -1.90 9.72 -8.05
C ASP A 50 -2.27 8.24 -7.86
N PHE A 51 -2.12 7.73 -6.65
CA PHE A 51 -2.36 6.33 -6.33
C PHE A 51 -3.46 6.17 -5.29
N VAL A 52 -4.09 5.01 -5.33
CA VAL A 52 -5.04 4.60 -4.30
C VAL A 52 -4.66 3.20 -3.82
N LEU A 53 -5.02 2.89 -2.61
CA LEU A 53 -4.84 1.56 -2.03
C LEU A 53 -6.21 0.91 -1.91
N TYR A 54 -6.34 -0.28 -2.50
CA TYR A 54 -7.60 -0.98 -2.64
C TYR A 54 -7.47 -2.38 -2.05
N SER A 55 -8.45 -2.81 -1.25
CA SER A 55 -8.46 -4.15 -0.70
C SER A 55 -9.04 -5.14 -1.71
N MET A 56 -8.23 -6.12 -2.11
CA MET A 56 -8.69 -7.19 -3.01
C MET A 56 -9.59 -8.19 -2.29
N ASP A 57 -9.45 -8.34 -0.97
CA ASP A 57 -10.24 -9.29 -0.19
C ASP A 57 -11.67 -8.81 0.01
N THR A 58 -11.88 -7.52 0.20
CA THR A 58 -13.21 -6.94 0.45
C THR A 58 -13.77 -6.22 -0.77
N GLY A 59 -12.94 -5.94 -1.78
CA GLY A 59 -13.37 -5.19 -2.96
C GLY A 59 -13.64 -3.72 -2.68
N THR A 60 -12.95 -3.11 -1.69
CA THR A 60 -13.19 -1.74 -1.27
C THR A 60 -11.96 -0.87 -1.35
N LEU A 61 -12.19 0.41 -1.71
CA LEU A 61 -11.17 1.45 -1.65
C LEU A 61 -10.93 1.82 -0.18
N LEU A 62 -9.66 1.93 0.22
CA LEU A 62 -9.35 2.29 1.60
C LEU A 62 -9.48 3.79 1.81
N ASP A 63 -9.94 4.17 3.01
CA ASP A 63 -9.98 5.57 3.44
C ASP A 63 -8.57 5.96 3.92
N HIS A 64 -7.95 6.92 3.24
CA HIS A 64 -6.58 7.36 3.51
C HIS A 64 -6.40 7.96 4.90
N ASN A 65 -7.46 8.50 5.47
CA ASN A 65 -7.41 9.15 6.78
C ASN A 65 -7.51 8.17 7.93
N LEU A 66 -7.96 6.95 7.66
CA LEU A 66 -8.07 5.89 8.66
C LEU A 66 -6.84 4.99 8.61
N SER A 67 -6.58 4.30 9.72
CA SER A 67 -5.53 3.28 9.78
C SER A 67 -5.91 2.07 8.93
N LEU A 68 -4.94 1.20 8.65
CA LEU A 68 -5.22 -0.07 7.99
C LEU A 68 -6.18 -0.92 8.85
N TYR A 69 -5.98 -0.91 10.15
CA TYR A 69 -6.86 -1.64 11.07
C TYR A 69 -8.30 -1.15 10.96
N ALA A 70 -8.52 0.16 10.96
CA ALA A 70 -9.85 0.75 10.83
C ALA A 70 -10.48 0.48 9.45
N ASN A 71 -9.66 0.26 8.43
CA ASN A 71 -10.11 -0.13 7.09
C ASN A 71 -10.36 -1.64 6.95
N GLY A 72 -10.22 -2.40 8.03
CA GLY A 72 -10.45 -3.84 8.00
C GLY A 72 -9.30 -4.67 7.45
N ILE A 73 -8.12 -4.09 7.35
CA ILE A 73 -6.92 -4.78 6.87
C ILE A 73 -6.26 -5.52 8.04
N HIS A 74 -5.83 -6.73 7.81
CA HIS A 74 -5.22 -7.60 8.82
C HIS A 74 -4.03 -8.36 8.22
N ASP A 75 -3.35 -9.12 9.06
CA ASP A 75 -2.24 -9.95 8.61
C ASP A 75 -2.70 -10.90 7.50
N GLY A 76 -1.96 -10.94 6.40
CA GLY A 76 -2.30 -11.76 5.24
C GLY A 76 -3.24 -11.11 4.24
N SER A 77 -3.68 -9.87 4.47
CA SER A 77 -4.55 -9.15 3.52
C SER A 77 -3.84 -8.93 2.19
N ARG A 78 -4.64 -8.93 1.10
CA ARG A 78 -4.15 -8.64 -0.24
C ARG A 78 -4.71 -7.31 -0.70
N MET A 79 -3.83 -6.47 -1.23
CA MET A 79 -4.17 -5.13 -1.68
C MET A 79 -3.58 -4.85 -3.05
N ILE A 80 -4.09 -3.82 -3.69
CA ILE A 80 -3.53 -3.30 -4.94
C ILE A 80 -3.25 -1.80 -4.76
N PHE A 81 -2.07 -1.38 -5.15
CA PHE A 81 -1.62 0.02 -5.10
C PHE A 81 -1.55 0.55 -6.52
N VAL A 82 -2.56 1.31 -6.91
CA VAL A 82 -2.77 1.67 -8.34
C VAL A 82 -3.14 3.13 -8.53
#